data_9fdd48d85fd27184a35287716f05f47b
#
_entry.id   9fdd48d85fd27184a35287716f05f47b
#
_cell.length_a   1.000
_cell.length_b   1.000
_cell.length_c   1.000
_cell.angle_alpha   90.00
_cell.angle_beta   90.00
_cell.angle_gamma   90.00
#
_symmetry.space_group_name_H-M   'P 1'
#
loop_
_entity.id
_entity.type
_entity.pdbx_description
1 polymer ?
#
loop_
_entity_poly.entity_id
_entity_poly.type
_entity_poly.pdbx_seq_one_letter_code
_entity_poly.pdbx_strand_id
1 'polypeptide(L)'
;MNVLYLNTHDIGRYLQTYGYPVDTPNLLQLSREGMAFSRMYCASPTCSPSRGALLTGQYPHSNGLIGLSHRGFRMDKRHHLARFLRDNGYETVLSGVQHEEKLHEETGIGYERCLNPPEYYRRDMEQCDLYTWQDELAAANAVWYLKERKAEERPFFLTAGFGCTHREYPRVPADYETDYVQVPMSLPDLPEIRKDMAGMKIAVKTVDRLCGDILQALRECGEYENTVILFTTDHGLPFPGMKCHLYDEGMGVSFVMRYPGMPQTHKVSKALLSQTDVFPTLCEILGLEKPEWLEGHSFLPILRGEAQKIRTEVFGEINYHVAYEPARCVRTCRYKYIARWDNGYEYAPPVDTDDSLSKEVLREFGYFQRKRQSEELYDLMLDPQERENLAGEDTYASVLADMRERLKSWQMKSGDPLLARGRMELPEGAICATADSYSTKSQVLLPECEKYVAALRGLLQNPIG
;
A
#
# COMPACT_ATOMS: atom_id res chain seq x y z
N MET A 1 -7.04 -9.61 23.69
CA MET A 1 -5.88 -8.92 23.07
C MET A 1 -6.38 -7.75 22.23
N ASN A 2 -5.71 -6.63 22.28
CA ASN A 2 -5.99 -5.49 21.41
C ASN A 2 -5.26 -5.63 20.07
N VAL A 3 -5.62 -4.79 19.11
CA VAL A 3 -4.93 -4.69 17.81
C VAL A 3 -4.62 -3.23 17.52
N LEU A 4 -3.33 -2.91 17.28
CA LEU A 4 -2.87 -1.62 16.81
C LEU A 4 -2.35 -1.78 15.37
N TYR A 5 -3.00 -1.09 14.43
CA TYR A 5 -2.63 -1.04 13.03
C TYR A 5 -2.05 0.33 12.69
N LEU A 6 -0.74 0.39 12.54
CA LEU A 6 0.01 1.56 12.09
C LEU A 6 0.23 1.46 10.59
N ASN A 7 -0.19 2.46 9.83
CA ASN A 7 -0.01 2.44 8.39
C ASN A 7 0.36 3.81 7.84
N THR A 8 1.05 3.80 6.69
CA THR A 8 1.42 5.02 5.99
C THR A 8 1.25 4.84 4.49
N HIS A 9 1.57 5.86 3.70
CA HIS A 9 1.55 5.83 2.25
C HIS A 9 2.95 5.61 1.66
N ASP A 10 3.04 5.02 0.48
CA ASP A 10 4.06 5.21 -0.55
C ASP A 10 5.53 4.96 -0.12
N ILE A 11 5.83 4.24 0.96
CA ILE A 11 7.23 4.07 1.40
C ILE A 11 7.88 2.76 0.94
N GLY A 12 7.12 1.84 0.36
CA GLY A 12 7.66 0.55 -0.02
C GLY A 12 8.43 -0.11 1.12
N ARG A 13 9.69 -0.47 0.87
CA ARG A 13 10.61 -1.01 1.87
C ARG A 13 11.60 0.04 2.41
N TYR A 14 11.39 1.33 2.15
CA TYR A 14 12.37 2.38 2.43
C TYR A 14 12.46 2.76 3.91
N LEU A 15 12.89 1.79 4.73
CA LEU A 15 13.11 1.90 6.18
C LEU A 15 14.50 1.36 6.57
N GLN A 16 15.06 1.84 7.69
CA GLN A 16 16.28 1.32 8.28
C GLN A 16 16.21 -0.20 8.54
N THR A 17 15.04 -0.71 8.90
CA THR A 17 14.73 -2.15 9.08
C THR A 17 15.15 -3.01 7.88
N TYR A 18 15.11 -2.45 6.67
CA TYR A 18 15.47 -3.14 5.41
C TYR A 18 16.84 -2.70 4.86
N GLY A 19 17.62 -1.93 5.63
CA GLY A 19 18.97 -1.49 5.26
C GLY A 19 19.02 -0.21 4.42
N TYR A 20 17.90 0.50 4.27
CA TYR A 20 17.90 1.79 3.58
C TYR A 20 18.45 2.92 4.48
N PRO A 21 19.11 3.94 3.87
CA PRO A 21 19.79 5.00 4.61
C PRO A 21 18.81 6.09 5.07
N VAL A 22 17.89 5.72 5.94
CA VAL A 22 16.94 6.61 6.60
C VAL A 22 16.79 6.21 8.06
N ASP A 23 16.98 7.16 8.98
CA ASP A 23 16.90 6.89 10.40
C ASP A 23 15.45 6.67 10.83
N THR A 24 15.10 5.43 11.18
CA THR A 24 13.80 5.02 11.67
C THR A 24 13.96 4.12 12.89
N PRO A 25 14.47 4.67 14.02
CA PRO A 25 14.84 3.90 15.19
C PRO A 25 13.65 3.25 15.90
N ASN A 26 12.45 3.87 15.87
CA ASN A 26 11.26 3.35 16.53
C ASN A 26 10.71 2.12 15.80
N LEU A 27 10.63 2.17 14.47
CA LEU A 27 10.20 1.04 13.64
C LEU A 27 11.26 -0.07 13.61
N LEU A 28 12.56 0.29 13.66
CA LEU A 28 13.64 -0.69 13.83
C LEU A 28 13.52 -1.39 15.19
N GLN A 29 13.19 -0.66 16.28
CA GLN A 29 12.98 -1.26 17.59
C GLN A 29 11.74 -2.18 17.58
N LEU A 30 10.62 -1.75 16.99
CA LEU A 30 9.44 -2.61 16.82
C LEU A 30 9.79 -3.89 16.06
N SER A 31 10.63 -3.82 15.02
CA SER A 31 11.07 -5.00 14.26
C SER A 31 11.94 -5.96 15.08
N ARG A 32 12.69 -5.44 16.06
CA ARG A 32 13.48 -6.26 17.01
C ARG A 32 12.61 -6.91 18.08
N GLU A 33 11.54 -6.25 18.50
CA GLU A 33 10.57 -6.79 19.45
C GLU A 33 9.57 -7.74 18.80
N GLY A 34 9.47 -7.72 17.47
CA GLY A 34 8.65 -8.57 16.64
C GLY A 34 9.41 -9.26 15.53
N MET A 35 8.80 -9.35 14.35
CA MET A 35 9.38 -9.87 13.12
C MET A 35 9.10 -8.93 11.96
N ALA A 36 10.14 -8.61 11.19
CA ALA A 36 10.02 -7.94 9.90
C ALA A 36 9.99 -8.95 8.74
N PHE A 37 9.39 -8.57 7.62
CA PHE A 37 9.26 -9.43 6.45
C PHE A 37 9.83 -8.74 5.22
N SER A 38 10.93 -9.26 4.67
CA SER A 38 11.62 -8.67 3.52
C SER A 38 10.95 -8.96 2.17
N ARG A 39 10.00 -9.89 2.14
CA ARG A 39 9.27 -10.33 0.94
C ARG A 39 7.75 -10.29 1.15
N MET A 40 7.26 -9.22 1.79
CA MET A 40 5.84 -8.89 1.82
C MET A 40 5.52 -8.04 0.57
N TYR A 41 4.40 -8.37 -0.08
CA TYR A 41 3.94 -7.70 -1.30
C TYR A 41 2.49 -7.25 -1.16
N CYS A 42 2.17 -6.07 -1.69
CA CYS A 42 0.78 -5.66 -1.84
C CYS A 42 0.10 -6.46 -2.98
N ALA A 43 -1.21 -6.57 -2.91
CA ALA A 43 -2.01 -7.20 -3.97
C ALA A 43 -2.24 -6.27 -5.17
N SER A 44 -2.07 -4.95 -4.96
CA SER A 44 -2.11 -3.94 -6.01
C SER A 44 -1.20 -2.77 -5.63
N PRO A 45 -0.30 -2.30 -6.51
CA PRO A 45 0.58 -1.18 -6.21
C PRO A 45 -0.11 0.19 -6.39
N THR A 46 -1.36 0.30 -5.94
CA THR A 46 -2.21 1.51 -5.97
C THR A 46 -2.93 1.66 -4.64
N CYS A 47 -3.09 2.89 -4.14
CA CYS A 47 -3.47 3.19 -2.75
C CYS A 47 -4.73 2.45 -2.26
N SER A 48 -5.93 2.84 -2.72
CA SER A 48 -7.18 2.25 -2.22
C SER A 48 -7.28 0.74 -2.50
N PRO A 49 -6.94 0.21 -3.69
CA PRO A 49 -6.94 -1.22 -3.97
C PRO A 49 -6.03 -2.03 -3.06
N SER A 50 -4.81 -1.54 -2.76
CA SER A 50 -3.89 -2.21 -1.84
C SER A 50 -4.47 -2.31 -0.43
N ARG A 51 -4.96 -1.17 0.10
CA ARG A 51 -5.54 -1.08 1.44
C ARG A 51 -6.78 -1.95 1.56
N GLY A 52 -7.68 -1.88 0.56
CA GLY A 52 -8.84 -2.74 0.47
C GLY A 52 -8.46 -4.23 0.48
N ALA A 53 -7.42 -4.62 -0.25
CA ALA A 53 -6.98 -6.01 -0.27
C ALA A 53 -6.45 -6.50 1.10
N LEU A 54 -5.66 -5.68 1.80
CA LEU A 54 -5.20 -6.00 3.16
C LEU A 54 -6.37 -6.14 4.13
N LEU A 55 -7.29 -5.15 4.11
CA LEU A 55 -8.35 -5.03 5.11
C LEU A 55 -9.60 -5.89 4.81
N THR A 56 -9.69 -6.48 3.63
CA THR A 56 -10.72 -7.50 3.31
C THR A 56 -10.16 -8.91 3.23
N GLY A 57 -8.83 -9.07 3.10
CA GLY A 57 -8.19 -10.35 2.83
C GLY A 57 -8.48 -10.89 1.44
N GLN A 58 -8.95 -10.04 0.51
CA GLN A 58 -9.34 -10.39 -0.86
C GLN A 58 -8.57 -9.56 -1.89
N TYR A 59 -8.37 -10.10 -3.09
CA TYR A 59 -7.83 -9.32 -4.20
C TYR A 59 -8.80 -8.20 -4.63
N PRO A 60 -8.29 -7.09 -5.23
CA PRO A 60 -9.13 -5.96 -5.62
C PRO A 60 -10.30 -6.33 -6.55
N HIS A 61 -10.10 -7.22 -7.52
CA HIS A 61 -11.20 -7.67 -8.39
C HIS A 61 -12.27 -8.47 -7.64
N SER A 62 -11.92 -9.13 -6.52
CA SER A 62 -12.86 -9.88 -5.69
C SER A 62 -13.61 -9.00 -4.70
N ASN A 63 -12.93 -8.01 -4.08
CA ASN A 63 -13.57 -7.10 -3.12
C ASN A 63 -14.28 -5.90 -3.79
N GLY A 64 -14.02 -5.63 -5.08
CA GLY A 64 -14.63 -4.56 -5.86
C GLY A 64 -13.86 -3.23 -5.86
N LEU A 65 -12.89 -3.00 -4.97
CA LEU A 65 -12.11 -1.77 -4.91
C LEU A 65 -10.96 -1.80 -5.93
N ILE A 66 -11.32 -1.77 -7.21
CA ILE A 66 -10.41 -1.89 -8.35
C ILE A 66 -9.76 -0.56 -8.77
N GLY A 67 -10.01 0.53 -8.05
CA GLY A 67 -9.47 1.87 -8.27
C GLY A 67 -9.63 2.73 -7.03
N LEU A 68 -9.27 4.02 -7.14
CA LEU A 68 -9.23 4.94 -6.00
C LEU A 68 -10.62 5.29 -5.47
N SER A 69 -10.82 5.20 -4.15
CA SER A 69 -12.12 5.44 -3.50
C SER A 69 -12.65 6.86 -3.74
N HIS A 70 -11.78 7.88 -3.70
CA HIS A 70 -12.14 9.27 -4.00
C HIS A 70 -12.51 9.50 -5.48
N ARG A 71 -12.21 8.56 -6.36
CA ARG A 71 -12.64 8.56 -7.78
C ARG A 71 -13.91 7.75 -8.03
N GLY A 72 -14.62 7.35 -6.98
CA GLY A 72 -15.92 6.68 -7.07
C GLY A 72 -15.87 5.16 -7.03
N PHE A 73 -14.69 4.55 -6.94
CA PHE A 73 -14.59 3.10 -6.76
C PHE A 73 -15.02 2.67 -5.35
N ARG A 74 -15.58 1.48 -5.21
CA ARG A 74 -16.18 0.97 -3.95
C ARG A 74 -15.85 -0.50 -3.74
N MET A 75 -15.67 -0.90 -2.48
CA MET A 75 -15.56 -2.30 -2.07
C MET A 75 -16.84 -2.82 -1.43
N ASP A 76 -16.91 -4.13 -1.26
CA ASP A 76 -17.90 -4.73 -0.36
C ASP A 76 -17.52 -4.46 1.10
N LYS A 77 -18.18 -3.46 1.69
CA LYS A 77 -17.93 -3.01 3.07
C LYS A 77 -18.20 -4.08 4.14
N ARG A 78 -18.93 -5.15 3.79
CA ARG A 78 -19.24 -6.25 4.73
C ARG A 78 -18.01 -7.06 5.09
N HIS A 79 -17.02 -7.10 4.22
CA HIS A 79 -15.81 -7.88 4.36
C HIS A 79 -14.65 -7.11 5.04
N HIS A 80 -14.86 -5.84 5.42
CA HIS A 80 -13.80 -5.03 5.99
C HIS A 80 -13.42 -5.47 7.40
N LEU A 81 -12.11 -5.54 7.70
CA LEU A 81 -11.55 -6.01 8.98
C LEU A 81 -12.10 -5.24 10.18
N ALA A 82 -12.27 -3.91 10.08
CA ALA A 82 -12.85 -3.12 11.17
C ALA A 82 -14.28 -3.58 11.48
N ARG A 83 -15.09 -3.84 10.46
CA ARG A 83 -16.45 -4.36 10.65
C ARG A 83 -16.42 -5.76 11.28
N PHE A 84 -15.57 -6.64 10.76
CA PHE A 84 -15.42 -7.99 11.29
C PHE A 84 -15.02 -7.97 12.78
N LEU A 85 -14.04 -7.15 13.15
CA LEU A 85 -13.59 -7.05 14.55
C LEU A 85 -14.66 -6.42 15.43
N ARG A 86 -15.37 -5.38 14.97
CA ARG A 86 -16.51 -4.80 15.70
C ARG A 86 -17.59 -5.85 15.99
N ASP A 87 -17.93 -6.65 14.98
CA ASP A 87 -18.96 -7.68 15.09
C ASP A 87 -18.49 -8.86 16.00
N ASN A 88 -17.17 -8.93 16.29
CA ASN A 88 -16.55 -9.82 17.27
C ASN A 88 -16.21 -9.13 18.60
N GLY A 89 -16.85 -7.99 18.90
CA GLY A 89 -16.81 -7.35 20.22
C GLY A 89 -15.68 -6.36 20.44
N TYR A 90 -14.92 -5.99 19.42
CA TYR A 90 -13.89 -4.94 19.51
C TYR A 90 -14.51 -3.55 19.43
N GLU A 91 -13.93 -2.60 20.15
CA GLU A 91 -14.10 -1.17 19.84
C GLU A 91 -13.20 -0.83 18.65
N THR A 92 -13.76 -0.30 17.57
CA THR A 92 -13.03 -0.02 16.34
C THR A 92 -12.86 1.48 16.16
N VAL A 93 -11.60 1.92 16.13
CA VAL A 93 -11.21 3.33 16.21
C VAL A 93 -10.28 3.69 15.07
N LEU A 94 -10.56 4.80 14.38
CA LEU A 94 -9.71 5.38 13.36
C LEU A 94 -9.13 6.69 13.84
N SER A 95 -7.83 6.88 13.67
CA SER A 95 -7.12 8.15 13.79
C SER A 95 -6.29 8.40 12.54
N GLY A 96 -6.47 9.53 11.87
CA GLY A 96 -5.75 9.88 10.65
C GLY A 96 -6.39 9.33 9.37
N VAL A 97 -5.54 8.99 8.41
CA VAL A 97 -5.95 8.60 7.05
C VAL A 97 -6.46 7.16 7.00
N GLN A 98 -7.56 7.00 6.29
CA GLN A 98 -7.97 5.71 5.71
C GLN A 98 -7.83 5.74 4.17
N HIS A 99 -8.36 5.54 3.27
CA HIS A 99 -8.33 5.68 1.82
C HIS A 99 -9.06 4.52 1.12
N GLU A 100 -9.84 3.79 1.90
CA GLU A 100 -10.69 2.69 1.40
C GLU A 100 -12.09 3.19 1.09
N GLU A 101 -12.49 4.32 1.70
CA GLU A 101 -13.82 4.90 1.55
C GLU A 101 -13.74 6.44 1.43
N LYS A 102 -14.84 7.08 1.08
CA LYS A 102 -14.97 8.55 1.10
C LYS A 102 -14.80 9.08 2.52
N LEU A 103 -14.29 10.31 2.60
CA LEU A 103 -14.26 11.07 3.84
C LEU A 103 -15.66 11.13 4.48
N HIS A 104 -15.69 11.04 5.81
CA HIS A 104 -16.91 11.06 6.64
C HIS A 104 -17.84 9.84 6.42
N GLU A 105 -17.39 8.79 5.70
CA GLU A 105 -18.13 7.54 5.55
C GLU A 105 -17.43 6.35 6.27
N GLU A 106 -16.49 6.63 7.18
CA GLU A 106 -15.66 5.63 7.88
C GLU A 106 -16.48 4.65 8.73
N THR A 107 -17.60 5.11 9.28
CA THR A 107 -18.54 4.24 10.02
C THR A 107 -19.16 3.18 9.11
N GLY A 108 -19.29 3.48 7.82
CA GLY A 108 -19.80 2.53 6.82
C GLY A 108 -18.93 1.31 6.61
N ILE A 109 -17.61 1.44 6.79
CA ILE A 109 -16.65 0.33 6.69
C ILE A 109 -16.36 -0.35 8.03
N GLY A 110 -16.94 0.13 9.13
CA GLY A 110 -16.96 -0.58 10.40
C GLY A 110 -16.26 0.11 11.56
N TYR A 111 -15.68 1.31 11.39
CA TYR A 111 -15.17 2.08 12.53
C TYR A 111 -16.32 2.67 13.34
N GLU A 112 -16.34 2.41 14.66
CA GLU A 112 -17.33 2.99 15.59
C GLU A 112 -16.97 4.43 15.97
N ARG A 113 -15.67 4.73 16.00
CA ARG A 113 -15.15 6.06 16.35
C ARG A 113 -14.12 6.51 15.33
N CYS A 114 -14.28 7.76 14.85
CA CYS A 114 -13.24 8.48 14.13
C CYS A 114 -12.75 9.62 15.06
N LEU A 115 -11.45 9.63 15.33
CA LEU A 115 -10.82 10.61 16.22
C LEU A 115 -10.40 11.90 15.48
N ASN A 116 -10.60 11.96 14.18
CA ASN A 116 -10.28 13.13 13.38
C ASN A 116 -11.28 14.27 13.71
N PRO A 117 -10.83 15.38 14.30
CA PRO A 117 -11.72 16.50 14.57
C PRO A 117 -12.05 17.27 13.28
N PRO A 118 -13.07 18.14 13.26
CA PRO A 118 -13.46 18.89 12.06
C PRO A 118 -12.31 19.65 11.38
N GLU A 119 -11.38 20.21 12.15
CA GLU A 119 -10.22 20.92 11.65
C GLU A 119 -9.22 20.01 10.90
N TYR A 120 -9.21 18.71 11.13
CA TYR A 120 -8.41 17.74 10.38
C TYR A 120 -8.68 17.85 8.88
N TYR A 121 -9.90 18.19 8.50
CA TYR A 121 -10.35 18.27 7.10
C TYR A 121 -10.19 19.67 6.47
N ARG A 122 -9.42 20.56 7.11
CA ARG A 122 -9.13 21.92 6.59
C ARG A 122 -8.39 21.85 5.25
N ARG A 123 -8.50 22.96 4.47
CA ARG A 123 -7.90 23.06 3.11
C ARG A 123 -7.20 24.41 2.89
N ASP A 124 -6.90 25.13 3.94
CA ASP A 124 -6.31 26.48 3.92
C ASP A 124 -4.78 26.48 4.11
N MET A 125 -4.16 25.28 4.06
CA MET A 125 -2.71 25.07 4.10
C MET A 125 -2.19 24.55 2.78
N GLU A 126 -0.90 24.76 2.49
CA GLU A 126 -0.23 24.05 1.40
C GLU A 126 -0.17 22.54 1.71
N GLN A 127 -0.24 21.69 0.68
CA GLN A 127 -0.40 20.25 0.85
C GLN A 127 0.78 19.60 1.60
N CYS A 128 2.00 20.07 1.36
CA CYS A 128 3.20 19.59 2.05
C CYS A 128 3.18 19.81 3.57
N ASP A 129 2.61 20.93 4.01
CA ASP A 129 2.47 21.27 5.43
C ASP A 129 1.21 20.63 6.03
N LEU A 130 0.14 20.54 5.23
CA LEU A 130 -1.15 19.97 5.64
C LEU A 130 -1.00 18.51 6.06
N TYR A 131 -0.36 17.68 5.27
CA TYR A 131 -0.22 16.26 5.59
C TYR A 131 0.60 16.02 6.85
N THR A 132 1.69 16.76 7.03
CA THR A 132 2.48 16.67 8.26
C THR A 132 1.65 17.07 9.48
N TRP A 133 0.92 18.19 9.38
CA TRP A 133 0.05 18.64 10.46
C TRP A 133 -1.09 17.65 10.76
N GLN A 134 -1.72 17.07 9.74
CA GLN A 134 -2.75 16.04 9.90
C GLN A 134 -2.22 14.80 10.61
N ASP A 135 -1.02 14.36 10.26
CA ASP A 135 -0.39 13.19 10.87
C ASP A 135 0.00 13.43 12.33
N GLU A 136 0.51 14.63 12.66
CA GLU A 136 0.77 15.01 14.06
C GLU A 136 -0.50 15.03 14.90
N LEU A 137 -1.59 15.58 14.35
CA LEU A 137 -2.89 15.57 15.00
C LEU A 137 -3.44 14.13 15.17
N ALA A 138 -3.31 13.30 14.14
CA ALA A 138 -3.72 11.90 14.20
C ALA A 138 -2.96 11.11 15.27
N ALA A 139 -1.64 11.28 15.35
CA ALA A 139 -0.82 10.64 16.38
C ALA A 139 -1.21 11.14 17.78
N ALA A 140 -1.38 12.45 17.97
CA ALA A 140 -1.80 13.02 19.23
C ALA A 140 -3.17 12.49 19.71
N ASN A 141 -4.12 12.34 18.78
CA ASN A 141 -5.44 11.78 19.08
C ASN A 141 -5.37 10.29 19.42
N ALA A 142 -4.53 9.51 18.72
CA ALA A 142 -4.29 8.11 19.06
C ALA A 142 -3.65 7.94 20.44
N VAL A 143 -2.65 8.79 20.77
CA VAL A 143 -2.01 8.85 22.11
C VAL A 143 -3.05 9.21 23.18
N TRP A 144 -3.86 10.24 22.93
CA TRP A 144 -4.93 10.63 23.84
C TRP A 144 -5.90 9.47 24.08
N TYR A 145 -6.38 8.84 23.03
CA TYR A 145 -7.28 7.68 23.12
C TYR A 145 -6.71 6.57 24.00
N LEU A 146 -5.45 6.21 23.80
CA LEU A 146 -4.77 5.16 24.58
C LEU A 146 -4.65 5.53 26.06
N LYS A 147 -4.35 6.80 26.39
CA LYS A 147 -4.19 7.28 27.78
C LYS A 147 -5.50 7.44 28.53
N GLU A 148 -6.60 7.77 27.84
CA GLU A 148 -7.92 7.97 28.46
C GLU A 148 -8.70 6.67 28.65
N ARG A 149 -8.27 5.56 28.02
CA ARG A 149 -8.92 4.25 28.18
C ARG A 149 -8.80 3.71 29.59
N LYS A 150 -9.86 2.99 29.99
CA LYS A 150 -9.87 2.20 31.25
C LYS A 150 -9.55 0.74 30.94
N ALA A 151 -8.81 0.08 31.82
CA ALA A 151 -8.38 -1.31 31.65
C ALA A 151 -9.54 -2.34 31.53
N GLU A 152 -10.74 -1.97 31.96
CA GLU A 152 -11.94 -2.83 31.95
C GLU A 152 -12.77 -2.70 30.66
N GLU A 153 -12.34 -1.86 29.70
CA GLU A 153 -13.06 -1.64 28.44
C GLU A 153 -12.83 -2.82 27.46
N ARG A 154 -13.76 -2.97 26.48
CA ARG A 154 -13.65 -3.94 25.39
C ARG A 154 -12.28 -3.87 24.73
N PRO A 155 -11.74 -4.98 24.16
CA PRO A 155 -10.54 -4.88 23.36
C PRO A 155 -10.73 -3.90 22.20
N PHE A 156 -9.67 -3.21 21.81
CA PHE A 156 -9.74 -2.25 20.71
C PHE A 156 -9.06 -2.77 19.43
N PHE A 157 -9.54 -2.28 18.31
CA PHE A 157 -8.84 -2.20 17.04
C PHE A 157 -8.60 -0.72 16.74
N LEU A 158 -7.38 -0.24 16.96
CA LEU A 158 -6.97 1.12 16.67
C LEU A 158 -6.17 1.15 15.37
N THR A 159 -6.69 1.86 14.38
CA THR A 159 -5.97 2.23 13.17
C THR A 159 -5.40 3.64 13.32
N ALA A 160 -4.09 3.80 13.15
CA ALA A 160 -3.44 5.09 13.01
C ALA A 160 -2.79 5.18 11.62
N GLY A 161 -3.36 6.03 10.77
CA GLY A 161 -2.97 6.19 9.37
C GLY A 161 -2.29 7.53 9.12
N PHE A 162 -1.14 7.52 8.40
CA PHE A 162 -0.32 8.67 8.12
C PHE A 162 -0.24 8.97 6.63
N GLY A 163 -0.31 10.27 6.27
CA GLY A 163 -0.38 10.77 4.90
C GLY A 163 0.85 11.53 4.43
N CYS A 164 1.75 12.01 5.32
CA CYS A 164 2.86 12.90 4.96
C CYS A 164 3.93 12.24 4.04
N THR A 165 3.92 10.92 3.93
CA THR A 165 4.74 10.17 2.96
C THR A 165 4.14 10.10 1.55
N HIS A 166 2.89 10.53 1.37
CA HIS A 166 2.31 10.83 0.07
C HIS A 166 2.81 12.19 -0.46
N ARG A 167 2.88 12.34 -1.77
CA ARG A 167 3.18 13.65 -2.37
C ARG A 167 2.02 14.65 -2.11
N GLU A 168 2.29 15.94 -1.83
CA GLU A 168 3.60 16.58 -1.87
C GLU A 168 4.33 16.39 -0.53
N TYR A 169 5.62 16.10 -0.59
CA TYR A 169 6.45 15.88 0.60
C TYR A 169 6.67 17.16 1.42
N PRO A 170 7.03 17.03 2.71
CA PRO A 170 7.52 18.14 3.51
C PRO A 170 8.66 18.88 2.81
N ARG A 171 8.73 20.19 3.01
CA ARG A 171 9.75 21.03 2.38
C ARG A 171 11.15 20.61 2.83
N VAL A 172 12.05 20.46 1.87
CA VAL A 172 13.47 20.21 2.13
C VAL A 172 14.10 21.53 2.58
N PRO A 173 14.68 21.61 3.79
CA PRO A 173 15.39 22.81 4.25
C PRO A 173 16.51 23.21 3.29
N ALA A 174 16.81 24.51 3.18
CA ALA A 174 17.79 25.01 2.25
C ALA A 174 19.23 24.55 2.57
N ASP A 175 19.49 24.22 3.83
CA ASP A 175 20.77 23.72 4.35
C ASP A 175 20.84 22.19 4.40
N TYR A 176 19.82 21.49 3.88
CA TYR A 176 19.82 20.03 3.81
C TYR A 176 20.84 19.54 2.77
N GLU A 177 21.75 18.67 3.19
CA GLU A 177 22.83 18.15 2.36
C GLU A 177 22.31 17.09 1.36
N THR A 178 21.65 17.54 0.28
CA THR A 178 21.06 16.66 -0.76
C THR A 178 22.11 15.84 -1.51
N ASP A 179 23.36 16.28 -1.55
CA ASP A 179 24.46 15.56 -2.21
C ASP A 179 24.78 14.21 -1.55
N TYR A 180 24.42 14.03 -0.27
CA TYR A 180 24.57 12.77 0.46
C TYR A 180 23.31 11.90 0.48
N VAL A 181 22.27 12.29 -0.28
CA VAL A 181 21.05 11.50 -0.38
C VAL A 181 21.21 10.41 -1.44
N GLN A 182 21.15 9.15 -1.00
CA GLN A 182 21.13 8.02 -1.93
C GLN A 182 19.78 7.94 -2.64
N VAL A 183 19.79 7.79 -3.96
CA VAL A 183 18.63 7.49 -4.77
C VAL A 183 18.44 5.98 -4.94
N PRO A 184 17.21 5.46 -5.17
CA PRO A 184 16.99 4.09 -5.58
C PRO A 184 17.78 3.74 -6.84
N MET A 185 18.32 2.52 -6.90
CA MET A 185 19.19 2.09 -8.03
C MET A 185 18.47 2.03 -9.38
N SER A 186 17.16 2.02 -9.39
CA SER A 186 16.32 2.06 -10.60
C SER A 186 16.17 3.46 -11.19
N LEU A 187 16.54 4.51 -10.44
CA LEU A 187 16.48 5.91 -10.86
C LEU A 187 17.89 6.43 -11.20
N PRO A 188 18.01 7.39 -12.13
CA PRO A 188 19.28 8.08 -12.37
C PRO A 188 19.66 8.95 -11.16
N ASP A 189 20.96 8.99 -10.87
CA ASP A 189 21.49 9.79 -9.77
C ASP A 189 21.70 11.25 -10.23
N LEU A 190 20.65 12.07 -10.05
CA LEU A 190 20.61 13.48 -10.45
C LEU A 190 20.18 14.36 -9.27
N PRO A 191 20.59 15.65 -9.24
CA PRO A 191 20.28 16.57 -8.14
C PRO A 191 18.77 16.69 -7.86
N GLU A 192 17.95 16.71 -8.90
CA GLU A 192 16.48 16.80 -8.80
C GLU A 192 15.89 15.59 -8.10
N ILE A 193 16.39 14.41 -8.42
CA ILE A 193 15.93 13.13 -7.84
C ILE A 193 16.45 13.00 -6.39
N ARG A 194 17.70 13.42 -6.11
CA ARG A 194 18.23 13.49 -4.75
C ARG A 194 17.40 14.43 -3.87
N LYS A 195 16.99 15.59 -4.39
CA LYS A 195 16.12 16.54 -3.67
C LYS A 195 14.74 15.94 -3.41
N ASP A 196 14.17 15.26 -4.37
CA ASP A 196 12.88 14.58 -4.27
C ASP A 196 12.95 13.46 -3.20
N MET A 197 14.01 12.67 -3.20
CA MET A 197 14.28 11.66 -2.17
C MET A 197 14.56 12.27 -0.78
N ALA A 198 15.14 13.45 -0.69
CA ALA A 198 15.33 14.15 0.59
C ALA A 198 13.97 14.47 1.24
N GLY A 199 13.01 14.97 0.47
CA GLY A 199 11.64 15.21 0.96
C GLY A 199 10.98 13.92 1.48
N MET A 200 11.12 12.84 0.74
CA MET A 200 10.64 11.52 1.16
C MET A 200 11.29 11.03 2.46
N LYS A 201 12.61 11.18 2.60
CA LYS A 201 13.32 10.82 3.83
C LYS A 201 12.82 11.62 5.05
N ILE A 202 12.55 12.90 4.88
CA ILE A 202 11.99 13.75 5.95
C ILE A 202 10.62 13.23 6.38
N ALA A 203 9.74 12.91 5.42
CA ALA A 203 8.43 12.36 5.69
C ALA A 203 8.49 11.02 6.43
N VAL A 204 9.37 10.10 6.00
CA VAL A 204 9.55 8.79 6.65
C VAL A 204 10.05 8.93 8.10
N LYS A 205 10.97 9.86 8.35
CA LYS A 205 11.45 10.16 9.74
C LYS A 205 10.31 10.71 10.60
N THR A 206 9.43 11.54 10.03
CA THR A 206 8.23 12.03 10.72
C THR A 206 7.33 10.88 11.13
N VAL A 207 6.99 9.98 10.20
CA VAL A 207 6.16 8.79 10.50
C VAL A 207 6.80 7.90 11.57
N ASP A 208 8.12 7.67 11.52
CA ASP A 208 8.83 6.88 12.54
C ASP A 208 8.67 7.50 13.93
N ARG A 209 8.84 8.82 14.07
CA ARG A 209 8.64 9.53 15.33
C ARG A 209 7.19 9.38 15.83
N LEU A 210 6.20 9.60 14.97
CA LEU A 210 4.79 9.52 15.34
C LEU A 210 4.39 8.09 15.74
N CYS A 211 4.90 7.08 15.04
CA CYS A 211 4.74 5.69 15.47
C CYS A 211 5.38 5.45 16.85
N GLY A 212 6.56 6.02 17.09
CA GLY A 212 7.25 5.98 18.39
C GLY A 212 6.39 6.55 19.52
N ASP A 213 5.77 7.71 19.31
CA ASP A 213 4.89 8.37 20.29
C ASP A 213 3.68 7.48 20.66
N ILE A 214 3.04 6.85 19.67
CA ILE A 214 1.91 5.92 19.90
C ILE A 214 2.38 4.65 20.61
N LEU A 215 3.49 4.05 20.22
CA LEU A 215 4.06 2.87 20.87
C LEU A 215 4.47 3.16 22.32
N GLN A 216 4.99 4.34 22.58
CA GLN A 216 5.31 4.78 23.93
C GLN A 216 4.06 4.94 24.77
N ALA A 217 3.01 5.58 24.27
CA ALA A 217 1.73 5.70 24.97
C ALA A 217 1.11 4.33 25.28
N LEU A 218 1.21 3.38 24.35
CA LEU A 218 0.74 2.01 24.55
C LEU A 218 1.52 1.27 25.67
N ARG A 219 2.81 1.57 25.85
CA ARG A 219 3.60 1.07 26.99
C ARG A 219 3.21 1.74 28.30
N GLU A 220 3.03 3.07 28.29
CA GLU A 220 2.67 3.86 29.46
C GLU A 220 1.31 3.49 30.05
N CYS A 221 0.34 3.15 29.21
CA CYS A 221 -0.98 2.66 29.67
C CYS A 221 -1.01 1.16 30.03
N GLY A 222 0.12 0.45 29.91
CA GLY A 222 0.26 -0.94 30.28
C GLY A 222 -0.33 -1.97 29.29
N GLU A 223 -0.77 -1.55 28.12
CA GLU A 223 -1.43 -2.42 27.13
C GLU A 223 -0.48 -3.00 26.07
N TYR A 224 0.79 -2.62 26.08
CA TYR A 224 1.76 -3.08 25.06
C TYR A 224 1.86 -4.62 24.99
N GLU A 225 1.92 -5.28 26.15
CA GLU A 225 2.02 -6.75 26.22
C GLU A 225 0.68 -7.47 25.99
N ASN A 226 -0.41 -6.74 25.83
CA ASN A 226 -1.74 -7.26 25.49
C ASN A 226 -2.19 -6.87 24.08
N THR A 227 -1.30 -6.31 23.25
CA THR A 227 -1.64 -5.78 21.93
C THR A 227 -0.88 -6.48 20.81
N VAL A 228 -1.60 -6.90 19.77
CA VAL A 228 -1.04 -7.23 18.45
C VAL A 228 -0.72 -5.92 17.75
N ILE A 229 0.54 -5.72 17.35
CA ILE A 229 0.98 -4.51 16.68
C ILE A 229 1.44 -4.88 15.28
N LEU A 230 0.92 -4.17 14.27
CA LEU A 230 1.38 -4.29 12.90
C LEU A 230 1.65 -2.89 12.32
N PHE A 231 2.77 -2.79 11.60
CA PHE A 231 3.13 -1.62 10.80
C PHE A 231 3.28 -2.04 9.35
N THR A 232 2.70 -1.28 8.43
CA THR A 232 2.87 -1.47 6.98
C THR A 232 2.66 -0.17 6.20
N THR A 233 2.94 -0.26 4.90
CA THR A 233 2.56 0.73 3.89
C THR A 233 1.67 0.08 2.83
N ASP A 234 1.05 0.89 2.00
CA ASP A 234 0.16 0.39 0.95
C ASP A 234 0.92 -0.19 -0.26
N HIS A 235 1.93 0.48 -0.78
CA HIS A 235 2.73 0.03 -1.94
C HIS A 235 4.12 0.68 -1.96
N GLY A 236 4.82 0.56 -3.09
CA GLY A 236 6.15 1.12 -3.30
C GLY A 236 6.21 2.64 -3.37
N LEU A 237 7.43 3.16 -3.55
CA LEU A 237 7.70 4.60 -3.61
C LEU A 237 6.94 5.27 -4.76
N PRO A 238 6.48 6.55 -4.60
CA PRO A 238 5.75 7.27 -5.63
C PRO A 238 6.72 7.94 -6.64
N PHE A 239 7.59 7.12 -7.20
CA PHE A 239 8.56 7.49 -8.23
C PHE A 239 8.25 6.75 -9.53
N PRO A 240 8.69 7.28 -10.69
CA PRO A 240 8.47 6.61 -11.97
C PRO A 240 8.97 5.17 -11.99
N GLY A 241 8.15 4.23 -12.48
CA GLY A 241 8.45 2.81 -12.52
C GLY A 241 8.23 2.03 -11.22
N MET A 242 7.75 2.68 -10.16
CA MET A 242 7.48 2.07 -8.86
C MET A 242 5.97 2.01 -8.57
N LYS A 243 5.40 2.97 -7.83
CA LYS A 243 3.93 3.08 -7.66
C LYS A 243 3.22 2.91 -9.00
N CYS A 244 2.06 2.26 -9.00
CA CYS A 244 1.29 1.93 -10.21
C CYS A 244 2.01 0.97 -11.19
N HIS A 245 3.06 0.26 -10.75
CA HIS A 245 3.74 -0.76 -11.55
C HIS A 245 3.88 -2.07 -10.78
N LEU A 246 3.74 -3.20 -11.48
CA LEU A 246 3.82 -4.55 -10.89
C LEU A 246 5.26 -5.03 -10.68
N TYR A 247 6.26 -4.16 -10.77
CA TYR A 247 7.65 -4.45 -10.41
C TYR A 247 7.82 -4.61 -8.89
N ASP A 248 8.91 -5.25 -8.45
CA ASP A 248 9.18 -5.47 -7.02
C ASP A 248 9.30 -4.16 -6.23
N GLU A 249 9.74 -3.06 -6.87
CA GLU A 249 9.78 -1.73 -6.25
C GLU A 249 8.39 -1.09 -6.10
N GLY A 250 7.43 -1.47 -6.93
CA GLY A 250 6.03 -1.03 -6.80
C GLY A 250 5.23 -1.89 -5.82
N MET A 251 5.42 -3.20 -5.86
CA MET A 251 4.64 -4.15 -5.06
C MET A 251 5.21 -4.41 -3.66
N GLY A 252 6.52 -4.30 -3.48
CA GLY A 252 7.19 -4.62 -2.23
C GLY A 252 6.92 -3.60 -1.13
N VAL A 253 6.45 -4.07 0.02
CA VAL A 253 6.03 -3.23 1.15
C VAL A 253 6.80 -3.54 2.41
N SER A 254 6.97 -2.52 3.25
CA SER A 254 7.38 -2.69 4.64
C SER A 254 6.29 -3.40 5.41
N PHE A 255 6.66 -4.41 6.19
CA PHE A 255 5.73 -5.09 7.09
C PHE A 255 6.46 -5.58 8.32
N VAL A 256 5.99 -5.14 9.49
CA VAL A 256 6.48 -5.55 10.79
C VAL A 256 5.29 -5.99 11.63
N MET A 257 5.40 -7.12 12.31
CA MET A 257 4.36 -7.62 13.19
C MET A 257 4.95 -8.08 14.53
N ARG A 258 4.26 -7.73 15.62
CA ARG A 258 4.47 -8.23 16.96
C ARG A 258 3.14 -8.68 17.56
N TYR A 259 3.13 -9.77 18.30
CA TYR A 259 1.97 -10.18 19.09
C TYR A 259 2.41 -10.70 20.47
N PRO A 260 1.54 -10.67 21.48
CA PRO A 260 1.83 -11.14 22.85
C PRO A 260 2.32 -12.57 22.89
N GLY A 261 3.46 -12.81 23.56
CA GLY A 261 4.04 -14.16 23.69
C GLY A 261 4.69 -14.70 22.41
N MET A 262 4.99 -13.86 21.44
CA MET A 262 5.66 -14.24 20.19
C MET A 262 7.02 -14.91 20.46
N PRO A 263 7.23 -16.18 20.01
CA PRO A 263 8.46 -16.93 20.35
C PRO A 263 9.67 -16.55 19.48
N GLN A 264 9.43 -15.89 18.34
CA GLN A 264 10.45 -15.53 17.36
C GLN A 264 10.53 -14.01 17.23
N THR A 265 11.50 -13.39 17.91
CA THR A 265 11.80 -11.95 17.82
C THR A 265 13.17 -11.71 17.20
N HIS A 266 13.52 -10.46 16.92
CA HIS A 266 14.80 -10.06 16.31
C HIS A 266 15.09 -10.75 14.97
N LYS A 267 14.06 -11.03 14.16
CA LYS A 267 14.22 -11.74 12.88
C LYS A 267 13.64 -10.93 11.72
N VAL A 268 14.33 -11.07 10.58
CA VAL A 268 13.77 -10.68 9.28
C VAL A 268 13.45 -11.95 8.52
N SER A 269 12.16 -12.23 8.35
CA SER A 269 11.69 -13.37 7.57
C SER A 269 11.85 -13.12 6.08
N LYS A 270 12.29 -14.15 5.34
CA LYS A 270 12.38 -14.17 3.87
C LYS A 270 11.21 -14.93 3.23
N ALA A 271 10.18 -15.26 4.01
CA ALA A 271 8.99 -15.90 3.49
C ALA A 271 8.29 -14.98 2.47
N LEU A 272 7.79 -15.58 1.39
CA LEU A 272 7.02 -14.89 0.38
C LEU A 272 5.58 -14.75 0.89
N LEU A 273 5.11 -13.50 1.08
CA LEU A 273 3.80 -13.18 1.65
C LEU A 273 3.10 -12.10 0.84
N SER A 274 1.76 -12.14 0.89
CA SER A 274 0.88 -11.08 0.39
C SER A 274 0.22 -10.34 1.55
N GLN A 275 -0.12 -9.07 1.37
CA GLN A 275 -0.93 -8.34 2.36
C GLN A 275 -2.31 -8.97 2.59
N THR A 276 -2.85 -9.74 1.63
CA THR A 276 -4.07 -10.53 1.83
C THR A 276 -3.95 -11.58 2.94
N ASP A 277 -2.71 -11.98 3.30
CA ASP A 277 -2.43 -12.96 4.35
C ASP A 277 -2.58 -12.40 5.78
N VAL A 278 -2.68 -11.07 5.91
CA VAL A 278 -2.75 -10.39 7.23
C VAL A 278 -4.05 -10.72 7.95
N PHE A 279 -5.19 -10.60 7.27
CA PHE A 279 -6.49 -10.85 7.89
C PHE A 279 -6.63 -12.29 8.45
N PRO A 280 -6.40 -13.37 7.67
CA PRO A 280 -6.47 -14.72 8.21
C PRO A 280 -5.46 -14.99 9.33
N THR A 281 -4.30 -14.30 9.33
CA THR A 281 -3.32 -14.40 10.42
C THR A 281 -3.83 -13.74 11.70
N LEU A 282 -4.46 -12.57 11.59
CA LEU A 282 -5.10 -11.93 12.73
C LEU A 282 -6.22 -12.79 13.33
N CYS A 283 -7.06 -13.41 12.50
CA CYS A 283 -8.09 -14.33 12.99
C CYS A 283 -7.48 -15.45 13.88
N GLU A 284 -6.40 -16.07 13.43
CA GLU A 284 -5.75 -17.15 14.19
C GLU A 284 -5.07 -16.64 15.48
N ILE A 285 -4.42 -15.46 15.45
CA ILE A 285 -3.80 -14.87 16.65
C ILE A 285 -4.87 -14.53 17.69
N LEU A 286 -6.01 -14.00 17.25
CA LEU A 286 -7.09 -13.55 18.12
C LEU A 286 -8.05 -14.68 18.53
N GLY A 287 -7.90 -15.89 17.97
CA GLY A 287 -8.78 -17.02 18.22
C GLY A 287 -10.19 -16.84 17.63
N LEU A 288 -10.30 -16.08 16.53
CA LEU A 288 -11.54 -15.81 15.81
C LEU A 288 -11.70 -16.77 14.63
N GLU A 289 -12.95 -17.13 14.32
CA GLU A 289 -13.26 -17.95 13.14
C GLU A 289 -12.90 -17.19 11.86
N LYS A 290 -12.21 -17.87 10.94
CA LYS A 290 -11.82 -17.29 9.65
C LYS A 290 -13.03 -17.25 8.72
N PRO A 291 -13.39 -16.06 8.20
CA PRO A 291 -14.44 -15.95 7.21
C PRO A 291 -14.10 -16.72 5.92
N GLU A 292 -15.14 -17.25 5.26
CA GLU A 292 -15.00 -18.05 4.03
C GLU A 292 -14.54 -17.21 2.80
N TRP A 293 -14.76 -15.90 2.82
CA TRP A 293 -14.36 -15.02 1.69
C TRP A 293 -12.88 -14.72 1.62
N LEU A 294 -12.07 -15.09 2.63
CA LEU A 294 -10.64 -14.81 2.67
C LEU A 294 -9.88 -15.59 1.59
N GLU A 295 -9.11 -14.88 0.79
CA GLU A 295 -8.24 -15.45 -0.27
C GLU A 295 -6.77 -15.59 0.18
N GLY A 296 -6.42 -14.94 1.30
CA GLY A 296 -5.10 -15.02 1.91
C GLY A 296 -4.90 -16.30 2.74
N HIS A 297 -3.65 -16.52 3.15
CA HIS A 297 -3.23 -17.66 3.96
C HIS A 297 -2.58 -17.16 5.25
N SER A 298 -2.95 -17.74 6.39
CA SER A 298 -2.31 -17.38 7.65
C SER A 298 -0.82 -17.72 7.65
N PHE A 299 0.00 -16.77 8.07
CA PHE A 299 1.44 -16.95 8.29
C PHE A 299 1.81 -17.11 9.77
N LEU A 300 0.84 -17.34 10.64
CA LEU A 300 1.09 -17.60 12.06
C LEU A 300 2.13 -18.72 12.29
N PRO A 301 2.15 -19.84 11.52
CA PRO A 301 3.22 -20.84 11.64
C PRO A 301 4.63 -20.27 11.43
N ILE A 302 4.80 -19.25 10.58
CA ILE A 302 6.10 -18.57 10.40
C ILE A 302 6.45 -17.75 11.64
N LEU A 303 5.48 -17.00 12.18
CA LEU A 303 5.66 -16.20 13.39
C LEU A 303 6.02 -17.08 14.59
N ARG A 304 5.53 -18.31 14.64
CA ARG A 304 5.85 -19.32 15.68
C ARG A 304 7.16 -20.06 15.43
N GLY A 305 7.75 -19.93 14.23
CA GLY A 305 8.95 -20.68 13.83
C GLY A 305 8.67 -22.15 13.45
N GLU A 306 7.43 -22.51 13.26
CA GLU A 306 6.96 -23.85 12.87
C GLU A 306 7.09 -24.09 11.36
N ALA A 307 7.11 -23.01 10.55
CA ALA A 307 7.28 -23.05 9.11
C ALA A 307 8.21 -21.93 8.61
N GLN A 308 8.81 -22.16 7.45
CA GLN A 308 9.62 -21.14 6.76
C GLN A 308 8.88 -20.53 5.57
N LYS A 309 7.82 -21.15 5.11
CA LYS A 309 6.98 -20.71 3.99
C LYS A 309 5.56 -21.20 4.14
N ILE A 310 4.60 -20.45 3.61
CA ILE A 310 3.18 -20.83 3.51
C ILE A 310 2.71 -20.89 2.05
N ARG A 311 3.49 -20.33 1.13
CA ARG A 311 3.18 -20.27 -0.31
C ARG A 311 4.44 -20.25 -1.16
N THR A 312 4.30 -20.52 -2.45
CA THR A 312 5.39 -20.52 -3.45
C THR A 312 5.33 -19.32 -4.38
N GLU A 313 4.17 -18.66 -4.47
CA GLU A 313 3.95 -17.46 -5.29
C GLU A 313 3.02 -16.47 -4.61
N VAL A 314 3.12 -15.21 -5.06
CA VAL A 314 2.17 -14.13 -4.80
C VAL A 314 1.70 -13.54 -6.13
N PHE A 315 0.50 -12.95 -6.09
CA PHE A 315 -0.13 -12.35 -7.26
C PHE A 315 -0.36 -10.86 -7.01
N GLY A 316 -0.35 -10.10 -8.09
CA GLY A 316 -0.64 -8.68 -8.06
C GLY A 316 -1.45 -8.26 -9.27
N GLU A 317 -2.22 -7.19 -9.10
CA GLU A 317 -3.06 -6.64 -10.14
C GLU A 317 -3.10 -5.12 -10.15
N ILE A 318 -3.28 -4.55 -11.33
CA ILE A 318 -3.68 -3.17 -11.53
C ILE A 318 -4.91 -3.18 -12.42
N ASN A 319 -5.87 -2.31 -12.14
CA ASN A 319 -7.04 -2.10 -12.99
C ASN A 319 -7.19 -0.61 -13.29
N TYR A 320 -7.40 0.20 -12.25
CA TYR A 320 -7.52 1.65 -12.34
C TYR A 320 -6.68 2.33 -11.28
N HIS A 321 -6.03 3.42 -11.65
CA HIS A 321 -5.55 4.43 -10.71
C HIS A 321 -6.18 5.78 -11.11
N VAL A 322 -5.48 6.62 -11.86
CA VAL A 322 -6.08 7.78 -12.51
C VAL A 322 -6.57 7.40 -13.90
N ALA A 323 -5.82 6.59 -14.64
CA ALA A 323 -6.19 5.98 -15.91
C ALA A 323 -6.48 4.48 -15.77
N TYR A 324 -6.95 3.87 -16.85
CA TYR A 324 -7.16 2.43 -16.96
C TYR A 324 -5.86 1.73 -17.37
N GLU A 325 -5.38 0.81 -16.53
CA GLU A 325 -4.14 0.08 -16.74
C GLU A 325 -4.28 -1.40 -16.33
N PRO A 326 -4.99 -2.23 -17.14
CA PRO A 326 -5.26 -3.62 -16.78
C PRO A 326 -4.01 -4.47 -16.89
N ALA A 327 -3.49 -4.91 -15.74
CA ALA A 327 -2.31 -5.76 -15.66
C ALA A 327 -2.43 -6.77 -14.51
N ARG A 328 -1.76 -7.92 -14.67
CA ARG A 328 -1.65 -8.98 -13.66
C ARG A 328 -0.23 -9.47 -13.58
N CYS A 329 0.20 -9.90 -12.41
CA CYS A 329 1.47 -10.58 -12.28
C CYS A 329 1.38 -11.80 -11.35
N VAL A 330 2.31 -12.72 -11.57
CA VAL A 330 2.69 -13.78 -10.64
C VAL A 330 4.18 -13.66 -10.32
N ARG A 331 4.51 -13.74 -9.04
CA ARG A 331 5.88 -13.64 -8.53
C ARG A 331 6.19 -14.83 -7.64
N THR A 332 7.20 -15.64 -8.04
CA THR A 332 7.78 -16.73 -7.25
C THR A 332 9.02 -16.23 -6.50
N CYS A 333 9.77 -17.10 -5.82
CA CYS A 333 11.04 -16.71 -5.19
C CYS A 333 12.11 -16.27 -6.20
N ARG A 334 12.03 -16.70 -7.46
CA ARG A 334 13.03 -16.41 -8.48
C ARG A 334 12.49 -15.63 -9.67
N TYR A 335 11.32 -15.98 -10.17
CA TYR A 335 10.79 -15.42 -11.41
C TYR A 335 9.59 -14.54 -11.14
N LYS A 336 9.44 -13.51 -11.96
CA LYS A 336 8.21 -12.70 -12.06
C LYS A 336 7.75 -12.67 -13.51
N TYR A 337 6.45 -12.85 -13.69
CA TYR A 337 5.77 -12.71 -14.97
C TYR A 337 4.67 -11.65 -14.84
N ILE A 338 4.63 -10.72 -15.78
CA ILE A 338 3.62 -9.66 -15.87
C ILE A 338 2.91 -9.81 -17.22
N ALA A 339 1.57 -9.84 -17.18
CA ALA A 339 0.72 -9.77 -18.36
C ALA A 339 -0.08 -8.46 -18.35
N ARG A 340 -0.15 -7.79 -19.50
CA ARG A 340 -0.94 -6.56 -19.68
C ARG A 340 -1.96 -6.75 -20.78
N TRP A 341 -3.15 -6.24 -20.54
CA TRP A 341 -4.21 -6.17 -21.53
C TRP A 341 -4.21 -4.79 -22.21
N ASP A 342 -4.87 -4.73 -23.34
CA ASP A 342 -4.99 -3.48 -24.09
C ASP A 342 -5.83 -2.46 -23.31
N ASN A 343 -5.32 -1.25 -23.21
CA ASN A 343 -6.00 -0.09 -22.63
C ASN A 343 -6.23 1.03 -23.66
N GLY A 344 -5.96 0.76 -24.94
CA GLY A 344 -6.05 1.75 -26.02
C GLY A 344 -4.89 2.75 -26.07
N TYR A 345 -3.82 2.54 -25.28
CA TYR A 345 -2.65 3.43 -25.24
C TYR A 345 -1.35 2.62 -25.31
N GLU A 346 -0.46 3.00 -26.21
CA GLU A 346 0.74 2.24 -26.53
C GLU A 346 1.85 2.37 -25.47
N TYR A 347 1.79 3.38 -24.60
CA TYR A 347 2.82 3.75 -23.63
C TYR A 347 2.30 3.62 -22.19
N ALA A 348 3.21 3.70 -21.20
CA ALA A 348 2.81 3.78 -19.80
C ALA A 348 2.06 5.10 -19.54
N PRO A 349 0.88 5.08 -18.87
CA PRO A 349 0.10 6.29 -18.61
C PRO A 349 0.87 7.29 -17.74
N PRO A 350 1.23 8.48 -18.25
CA PRO A 350 1.96 9.48 -17.45
C PRO A 350 1.17 9.95 -16.23
N VAL A 351 -0.15 9.97 -16.34
CA VAL A 351 -1.07 10.43 -15.29
C VAL A 351 -1.08 9.54 -14.05
N ASP A 352 -0.65 8.28 -14.17
CA ASP A 352 -0.53 7.35 -13.05
C ASP A 352 0.79 7.50 -12.28
N THR A 353 1.71 8.33 -12.75
CA THR A 353 2.92 8.73 -12.04
C THR A 353 2.70 10.09 -11.39
N ASP A 354 2.91 10.18 -10.07
CA ASP A 354 2.72 11.42 -9.33
C ASP A 354 3.60 12.56 -9.84
N ASP A 355 3.06 13.79 -9.90
CA ASP A 355 3.80 14.97 -10.32
C ASP A 355 4.97 15.24 -9.35
N SER A 356 6.18 15.38 -9.89
CA SER A 356 7.40 15.46 -9.10
C SER A 356 8.60 15.92 -9.94
N LEU A 357 9.65 16.34 -9.26
CA LEU A 357 10.94 16.64 -9.92
C LEU A 357 11.46 15.42 -10.70
N SER A 358 11.35 14.24 -10.09
CA SER A 358 11.75 12.97 -10.72
C SER A 358 10.95 12.64 -11.98
N LYS A 359 9.65 12.91 -11.98
CA LYS A 359 8.79 12.73 -13.16
C LYS A 359 9.19 13.66 -14.30
N GLU A 360 9.44 14.95 -14.00
CA GLU A 360 9.84 15.94 -15.02
C GLU A 360 11.18 15.55 -15.67
N VAL A 361 12.19 15.22 -14.86
CA VAL A 361 13.48 14.75 -15.37
C VAL A 361 13.32 13.55 -16.30
N LEU A 362 12.59 12.51 -15.85
CA LEU A 362 12.42 11.30 -16.67
C LEU A 362 11.58 11.55 -17.93
N ARG A 363 10.64 12.51 -17.90
CA ARG A 363 9.92 12.96 -19.08
C ARG A 363 10.88 13.53 -20.15
N GLU A 364 11.82 14.38 -19.73
CA GLU A 364 12.82 14.97 -20.63
C GLU A 364 13.69 13.92 -21.30
N PHE A 365 13.99 12.82 -20.59
CA PHE A 365 14.74 11.68 -21.13
C PHE A 365 13.86 10.63 -21.85
N GLY A 366 12.58 10.94 -22.13
CA GLY A 366 11.69 10.09 -22.94
C GLY A 366 11.14 8.86 -22.26
N TYR A 367 11.11 8.83 -20.89
CA TYR A 367 10.58 7.68 -20.14
C TYR A 367 9.16 7.30 -20.55
N PHE A 368 8.27 8.27 -20.69
CA PHE A 368 6.87 8.06 -21.06
C PHE A 368 6.63 7.84 -22.57
N GLN A 369 7.70 7.76 -23.37
CA GLN A 369 7.67 7.38 -24.80
C GLN A 369 8.09 5.91 -25.00
N ARG A 370 8.39 5.19 -23.93
CA ARG A 370 8.74 3.77 -23.98
C ARG A 370 7.48 2.95 -24.16
N LYS A 371 7.48 2.07 -25.17
CA LYS A 371 6.34 1.19 -25.45
C LYS A 371 6.13 0.19 -24.32
N ARG A 372 4.87 0.02 -23.92
CA ARG A 372 4.46 -1.05 -23.02
C ARG A 372 4.65 -2.40 -23.70
N GLN A 373 5.13 -3.36 -22.93
CA GLN A 373 5.18 -4.75 -23.37
C GLN A 373 3.90 -5.46 -22.91
N SER A 374 3.30 -6.28 -23.77
CA SER A 374 2.13 -7.09 -23.40
C SER A 374 2.47 -8.18 -22.37
N GLU A 375 3.71 -8.67 -22.43
CA GLU A 375 4.24 -9.69 -21.52
C GLU A 375 5.67 -9.36 -21.12
N GLU A 376 5.97 -9.60 -19.86
CA GLU A 376 7.32 -9.45 -19.31
C GLU A 376 7.63 -10.64 -18.39
N LEU A 377 8.88 -11.15 -18.49
CA LEU A 377 9.43 -12.19 -17.63
C LEU A 377 10.77 -11.74 -17.09
N TYR A 378 10.97 -11.88 -15.78
CA TYR A 378 12.21 -11.48 -15.12
C TYR A 378 12.78 -12.59 -14.24
N ASP A 379 14.11 -12.78 -14.24
CA ASP A 379 14.83 -13.60 -13.28
C ASP A 379 15.35 -12.70 -12.14
N LEU A 380 14.58 -12.59 -11.06
CA LEU A 380 14.86 -11.70 -9.94
C LEU A 380 16.14 -12.04 -9.13
N MET A 381 16.75 -13.18 -9.39
CA MET A 381 18.05 -13.55 -8.80
C MET A 381 19.21 -12.97 -9.58
N LEU A 382 19.06 -12.79 -10.89
CA LEU A 382 20.09 -12.26 -11.79
C LEU A 382 19.83 -10.78 -12.12
N ASP A 383 18.56 -10.41 -12.21
CA ASP A 383 18.08 -9.05 -12.50
C ASP A 383 17.04 -8.58 -11.45
N PRO A 384 17.49 -8.22 -10.23
CA PRO A 384 16.58 -7.77 -9.17
C PRO A 384 15.92 -6.42 -9.45
N GLN A 385 16.35 -5.70 -10.50
CA GLN A 385 15.77 -4.40 -10.90
C GLN A 385 14.80 -4.53 -12.08
N GLU A 386 14.56 -5.75 -12.58
CA GLU A 386 13.57 -6.03 -13.62
C GLU A 386 13.78 -5.20 -14.91
N ARG A 387 15.03 -5.15 -15.40
CA ARG A 387 15.44 -4.36 -16.57
C ARG A 387 15.45 -5.14 -17.86
N GLU A 388 15.71 -6.46 -17.79
CA GLU A 388 15.85 -7.33 -18.93
C GLU A 388 14.63 -8.25 -19.06
N ASN A 389 13.77 -7.93 -20.03
CA ASN A 389 12.59 -8.75 -20.32
C ASN A 389 12.98 -10.02 -21.07
N LEU A 390 12.84 -11.17 -20.42
CA LEU A 390 13.18 -12.50 -20.94
C LEU A 390 12.02 -13.21 -21.67
N ALA A 391 10.86 -12.57 -21.82
CA ALA A 391 9.68 -13.21 -22.41
C ALA A 391 9.86 -13.62 -23.89
N GLY A 392 10.81 -13.00 -24.60
CA GLY A 392 11.16 -13.32 -25.97
C GLY A 392 12.33 -14.31 -26.15
N GLU A 393 12.94 -14.76 -25.04
CA GLU A 393 14.15 -15.60 -25.08
C GLU A 393 13.79 -17.08 -25.07
N ASP A 394 14.19 -17.81 -26.11
CA ASP A 394 13.93 -19.27 -26.29
C ASP A 394 14.41 -20.12 -25.10
N THR A 395 15.51 -19.72 -24.46
CA THR A 395 16.07 -20.40 -23.29
C THR A 395 15.15 -20.34 -22.05
N TYR A 396 14.23 -19.38 -21.99
CA TYR A 396 13.26 -19.20 -20.92
C TYR A 396 11.83 -19.65 -21.30
N ALA A 397 11.62 -20.23 -22.49
CA ALA A 397 10.28 -20.62 -22.96
C ALA A 397 9.53 -21.54 -22.00
N SER A 398 10.21 -22.50 -21.37
CA SER A 398 9.60 -23.40 -20.39
C SER A 398 9.21 -22.67 -19.08
N VAL A 399 10.04 -21.73 -18.63
CA VAL A 399 9.76 -20.88 -17.45
C VAL A 399 8.57 -19.98 -17.76
N LEU A 400 8.54 -19.34 -18.91
CA LEU A 400 7.45 -18.50 -19.35
C LEU A 400 6.11 -19.28 -19.39
N ALA A 401 6.14 -20.51 -19.92
CA ALA A 401 4.95 -21.37 -19.95
C ALA A 401 4.44 -21.72 -18.54
N ASP A 402 5.33 -22.07 -17.60
CA ASP A 402 4.97 -22.34 -16.20
C ASP A 402 4.36 -21.09 -15.52
N MET A 403 4.98 -19.93 -15.70
CA MET A 403 4.52 -18.70 -15.10
C MET A 403 3.17 -18.21 -15.67
N ARG A 404 2.93 -18.39 -16.97
CA ARG A 404 1.62 -18.16 -17.60
C ARG A 404 0.54 -19.06 -17.01
N GLU A 405 0.83 -20.35 -16.82
CA GLU A 405 -0.13 -21.31 -16.27
C GLU A 405 -0.45 -20.99 -14.81
N ARG A 406 0.54 -20.61 -13.98
CA ARG A 406 0.32 -20.16 -12.60
C ARG A 406 -0.62 -18.95 -12.54
N LEU A 407 -0.35 -17.95 -13.36
CA LEU A 407 -1.19 -16.75 -13.42
C LEU A 407 -2.62 -17.09 -13.85
N LYS A 408 -2.77 -17.88 -14.92
CA LYS A 408 -4.08 -18.31 -15.43
C LYS A 408 -4.85 -19.14 -14.39
N SER A 409 -4.17 -20.06 -13.68
CA SER A 409 -4.78 -20.86 -12.62
C SER A 409 -5.31 -19.99 -11.49
N TRP A 410 -4.57 -18.94 -11.09
CA TRP A 410 -5.03 -17.99 -10.09
C TRP A 410 -6.23 -17.19 -10.58
N GLN A 411 -6.19 -16.65 -11.80
CA GLN A 411 -7.31 -15.93 -12.40
C GLN A 411 -8.58 -16.78 -12.48
N MET A 412 -8.45 -18.06 -12.82
CA MET A 412 -9.59 -19.00 -12.82
C MET A 412 -10.17 -19.22 -11.43
N LYS A 413 -9.31 -19.41 -10.42
CA LYS A 413 -9.71 -19.68 -9.03
C LYS A 413 -10.37 -18.47 -8.37
N SER A 414 -9.85 -17.27 -8.63
CA SER A 414 -10.37 -16.02 -8.07
C SER A 414 -11.54 -15.42 -8.86
N GLY A 415 -11.86 -16.00 -10.03
CA GLY A 415 -12.91 -15.48 -10.90
C GLY A 415 -12.58 -14.14 -11.57
N ASP A 416 -11.29 -13.90 -11.85
CA ASP A 416 -10.81 -12.63 -12.42
C ASP A 416 -11.53 -12.27 -13.73
N PRO A 417 -12.25 -11.14 -13.79
CA PRO A 417 -13.01 -10.73 -14.99
C PRO A 417 -12.13 -10.54 -16.23
N LEU A 418 -10.85 -10.20 -16.09
CA LEU A 418 -9.94 -10.05 -17.24
C LEU A 418 -9.77 -11.34 -18.02
N LEU A 419 -9.74 -12.49 -17.34
CA LEU A 419 -9.62 -13.78 -18.04
C LEU A 419 -10.83 -14.08 -18.94
N ALA A 420 -12.03 -13.72 -18.46
CA ALA A 420 -13.28 -14.02 -19.18
C ALA A 420 -13.67 -12.96 -20.21
N ARG A 421 -13.40 -11.68 -19.92
CA ARG A 421 -13.91 -10.52 -20.68
C ARG A 421 -12.85 -9.74 -21.43
N GLY A 422 -11.55 -9.97 -21.12
CA GLY A 422 -10.43 -9.22 -21.68
C GLY A 422 -10.34 -7.77 -21.20
N ARG A 423 -11.27 -7.33 -20.36
CA ARG A 423 -11.29 -5.97 -19.79
C ARG A 423 -11.98 -5.94 -18.43
N MET A 424 -11.67 -4.90 -17.65
CA MET A 424 -12.43 -4.51 -16.46
C MET A 424 -13.41 -3.41 -16.84
N GLU A 425 -14.65 -3.54 -16.41
CA GLU A 425 -15.65 -2.49 -16.64
C GLU A 425 -15.46 -1.36 -15.63
N LEU A 426 -15.61 -0.11 -16.08
CA LEU A 426 -15.64 1.05 -15.19
C LEU A 426 -16.95 1.04 -14.40
N PRO A 427 -16.90 0.98 -13.05
CA PRO A 427 -18.12 0.98 -12.25
C PRO A 427 -18.94 2.27 -12.43
N GLU A 428 -20.26 2.16 -12.31
CA GLU A 428 -21.13 3.33 -12.35
C GLU A 428 -20.77 4.32 -11.22
N GLY A 429 -20.66 5.59 -11.56
CA GLY A 429 -20.26 6.65 -10.63
C GLY A 429 -18.75 6.78 -10.41
N ALA A 430 -17.95 5.89 -10.97
CA ALA A 430 -16.49 6.04 -10.99
C ALA A 430 -16.03 6.93 -12.14
N ILE A 431 -14.87 7.58 -11.98
CA ILE A 431 -14.23 8.40 -13.01
C ILE A 431 -12.85 7.88 -13.37
N CYS A 432 -12.50 8.01 -14.64
CA CYS A 432 -11.23 7.62 -15.21
C CYS A 432 -10.73 8.73 -16.15
N ALA A 433 -9.44 9.02 -16.13
CA ALA A 433 -8.81 9.92 -17.09
C ALA A 433 -8.39 9.16 -18.35
N THR A 434 -8.17 9.91 -19.44
CA THR A 434 -7.51 9.36 -20.63
C THR A 434 -6.06 8.99 -20.30
N ALA A 435 -5.56 7.92 -20.88
CA ALA A 435 -4.22 7.39 -20.57
C ALA A 435 -3.08 8.35 -21.01
N ASP A 436 -3.33 9.23 -21.98
CA ASP A 436 -2.39 10.23 -22.47
C ASP A 436 -2.36 11.53 -21.63
N SER A 437 -3.25 11.67 -20.63
CA SER A 437 -3.20 12.78 -19.68
C SER A 437 -1.84 12.79 -18.97
N TYR A 438 -1.25 13.98 -18.82
CA TYR A 438 0.10 14.08 -18.24
C TYR A 438 0.06 14.15 -16.71
N SER A 439 -0.86 14.92 -16.14
CA SER A 439 -0.91 15.21 -14.70
C SER A 439 -2.33 15.08 -14.16
N THR A 440 -2.44 14.68 -12.90
CA THR A 440 -3.73 14.67 -12.19
C THR A 440 -4.34 16.08 -12.07
N LYS A 441 -3.51 17.14 -12.08
CA LYS A 441 -3.95 18.54 -12.02
C LYS A 441 -4.55 19.03 -13.35
N SER A 442 -4.15 18.41 -14.47
CA SER A 442 -4.59 18.77 -15.84
C SER A 442 -5.15 17.57 -16.60
N GLN A 443 -5.73 16.62 -15.89
CA GLN A 443 -6.28 15.40 -16.48
C GLN A 443 -7.48 15.67 -17.40
N VAL A 444 -7.54 14.93 -18.49
CA VAL A 444 -8.70 14.85 -19.38
C VAL A 444 -9.47 13.59 -19.02
N LEU A 445 -10.72 13.75 -18.63
CA LEU A 445 -11.57 12.60 -18.27
C LEU A 445 -12.13 11.91 -19.51
N LEU A 446 -12.41 10.62 -19.39
CA LEU A 446 -13.19 9.92 -20.39
C LEU A 446 -14.59 10.56 -20.49
N PRO A 447 -15.16 10.73 -21.72
CA PRO A 447 -16.44 11.44 -21.91
C PRO A 447 -17.59 10.92 -21.06
N GLU A 448 -17.67 9.62 -20.84
CA GLU A 448 -18.69 8.97 -20.02
C GLU A 448 -18.58 9.32 -18.52
N CYS A 449 -17.42 9.83 -18.08
CA CYS A 449 -17.15 10.20 -16.69
C CYS A 449 -17.58 11.63 -16.36
N GLU A 450 -17.73 12.51 -17.35
CA GLU A 450 -17.97 13.94 -17.11
C GLU A 450 -19.21 14.21 -16.26
N LYS A 451 -20.26 13.42 -16.42
CA LYS A 451 -21.50 13.53 -15.62
C LYS A 451 -21.32 13.30 -14.12
N TYR A 452 -20.24 12.61 -13.71
CA TYR A 452 -19.97 12.30 -12.29
C TYR A 452 -19.07 13.31 -11.60
N VAL A 453 -18.42 14.20 -12.35
CA VAL A 453 -17.44 15.16 -11.81
C VAL A 453 -18.04 16.06 -10.73
N ALA A 454 -19.27 16.51 -10.90
CA ALA A 454 -19.93 17.39 -9.93
C ALA A 454 -20.09 16.72 -8.55
N ALA A 455 -20.41 15.42 -8.53
CA ALA A 455 -20.58 14.64 -7.31
C ALA A 455 -19.25 14.33 -6.59
N LEU A 456 -18.13 14.35 -7.33
CA LEU A 456 -16.80 13.99 -6.82
C LEU A 456 -15.85 15.17 -6.68
N ARG A 457 -16.27 16.39 -7.04
CA ARG A 457 -15.42 17.60 -7.12
C ARG A 457 -14.64 17.87 -5.82
N GLY A 458 -15.27 17.73 -4.66
CA GLY A 458 -14.62 17.91 -3.36
C GLY A 458 -13.59 16.83 -3.04
N LEU A 459 -13.79 15.61 -3.55
CA LEU A 459 -12.92 14.46 -3.29
C LEU A 459 -11.67 14.48 -4.18
N LEU A 460 -11.80 14.98 -5.42
CA LEU A 460 -10.67 15.07 -6.36
C LEU A 460 -9.59 16.06 -5.95
N GLN A 461 -9.93 17.00 -5.07
CA GLN A 461 -8.99 17.99 -4.54
C GLN A 461 -8.15 17.48 -3.38
N ASN A 462 -8.49 16.31 -2.83
CA ASN A 462 -7.73 15.67 -1.77
C ASN A 462 -7.58 14.18 -2.04
N PRO A 463 -6.47 13.74 -2.65
CA PRO A 463 -6.29 12.36 -3.12
C PRO A 463 -6.09 11.33 -2.01
N ILE A 464 -5.88 11.72 -0.76
CA ILE A 464 -5.65 10.79 0.36
C ILE A 464 -6.69 10.90 1.50
N GLY A 465 -7.74 11.64 1.30
CA GLY A 465 -8.71 11.79 2.41
C GLY A 465 -10.11 12.04 1.97
#